data_9ce52369fb0a13a7a94edcfe87ea7dba
#
_entry.id   9ce52369fb0a13a7a94edcfe87ea7dba
#
_cell.length_a   1.000
_cell.length_b   1.000
_cell.length_c   1.000
_cell.angle_alpha   90.00
_cell.angle_beta   90.00
_cell.angle_gamma   90.00
#
_symmetry.space_group_name_H-M   'P 1'
#
loop_
_entity.id
_entity.type
_entity.pdbx_description
1 polymer ?
#
loop_
_entity_poly.entity_id
_entity_poly.type
_entity_poly.pdbx_seq_one_letter_code
_entity_poly.pdbx_strand_id
1 'polypeptide(L)'
;MDLKLKEKTALVFGAGGGLGGAIARSLAGEGARVVMADINGDAVRAAAERITAEGGNVLPLEWDIADLKLVEGKLARIQDQFGPVDVLVNNTGGPPPTPAAGQSPEDWSKYFDQMVRSVIVVTDAVLPSMRQRGWGRIITSTSSGVVAPIANLGLSNSLRLALVGWSKTLAREVGRDGITANIVLPGRIATGRIVFLDEQKAKRENRPVTEVTAESTASIPVGRYGDPSEYGDTVAFLASPRASYITGSVIRIDGGLIPSI
;
A
#
# COMPACT_ATOMS: atom_id res chain seq x y z
N MET A 1 -8.54 -19.15 10.07
CA MET A 1 -9.50 -18.14 10.63
C MET A 1 -10.32 -17.65 9.46
N ASP A 2 -11.64 -17.65 9.54
CA ASP A 2 -12.49 -17.03 8.51
C ASP A 2 -12.43 -15.51 8.68
N LEU A 3 -11.91 -14.79 7.68
CA LEU A 3 -11.80 -13.32 7.67
C LEU A 3 -13.10 -12.64 7.24
N LYS A 4 -14.12 -13.39 6.79
CA LYS A 4 -15.42 -12.84 6.36
C LYS A 4 -15.30 -11.73 5.32
N LEU A 5 -14.40 -11.89 4.36
CA LEU A 5 -14.19 -10.97 3.24
C LEU A 5 -14.97 -11.36 1.97
N LYS A 6 -15.64 -12.50 1.99
CA LYS A 6 -16.47 -12.95 0.87
C LYS A 6 -17.46 -11.84 0.48
N GLU A 7 -17.55 -11.57 -0.82
CA GLU A 7 -18.41 -10.51 -1.41
C GLU A 7 -18.03 -9.06 -1.06
N LYS A 8 -16.98 -8.81 -0.28
CA LYS A 8 -16.46 -7.46 -0.06
C LYS A 8 -15.73 -6.97 -1.31
N THR A 9 -15.95 -5.73 -1.69
CA THR A 9 -15.24 -5.09 -2.81
C THR A 9 -14.01 -4.35 -2.28
N ALA A 10 -12.83 -4.80 -2.70
CA ALA A 10 -11.55 -4.19 -2.35
C ALA A 10 -10.94 -3.47 -3.55
N LEU A 11 -10.56 -2.21 -3.39
CA LEU A 11 -9.77 -1.45 -4.35
C LEU A 11 -8.32 -1.39 -3.87
N VAL A 12 -7.40 -1.94 -4.64
CA VAL A 12 -5.96 -2.00 -4.31
C VAL A 12 -5.16 -1.26 -5.36
N PHE A 13 -4.45 -0.21 -4.98
CA PHE A 13 -3.53 0.52 -5.86
C PHE A 13 -2.13 -0.09 -5.87
N GLY A 14 -1.40 0.13 -6.99
CA GLY A 14 -0.07 -0.45 -7.20
C GLY A 14 -0.10 -1.98 -7.27
N ALA A 15 -1.20 -2.53 -7.80
CA ALA A 15 -1.50 -3.96 -7.78
C ALA A 15 -0.88 -4.75 -8.95
N GLY A 16 -0.13 -4.10 -9.85
CA GLY A 16 0.58 -4.77 -10.94
C GLY A 16 1.74 -5.68 -10.49
N GLY A 17 2.13 -5.62 -9.21
CA GLY A 17 3.19 -6.45 -8.64
C GLY A 17 3.58 -6.02 -7.23
N GLY A 18 4.70 -6.56 -6.74
CA GLY A 18 5.24 -6.21 -5.44
C GLY A 18 4.23 -6.38 -4.30
N LEU A 19 4.16 -5.37 -3.41
CA LEU A 19 3.27 -5.40 -2.25
C LEU A 19 1.78 -5.35 -2.64
N GLY A 20 1.42 -4.48 -3.60
CA GLY A 20 0.03 -4.34 -4.04
C GLY A 20 -0.52 -5.61 -4.67
N GLY A 21 0.28 -6.31 -5.48
CA GLY A 21 -0.09 -7.59 -6.06
C GLY A 21 -0.27 -8.69 -5.01
N ALA A 22 0.61 -8.73 -4.00
CA ALA A 22 0.49 -9.67 -2.87
C ALA A 22 -0.77 -9.40 -2.04
N ILE A 23 -1.05 -8.12 -1.74
CA ILE A 23 -2.28 -7.71 -1.04
C ILE A 23 -3.52 -8.16 -1.84
N ALA A 24 -3.53 -7.90 -3.15
CA ALA A 24 -4.65 -8.28 -4.02
C ALA A 24 -4.87 -9.80 -4.00
N ARG A 25 -3.78 -10.58 -4.06
CA ARG A 25 -3.85 -12.05 -4.00
C ARG A 25 -4.39 -12.55 -2.66
N SER A 26 -3.91 -12.03 -1.52
CA SER A 26 -4.40 -12.43 -0.19
C SER A 26 -5.88 -12.08 -0.03
N LEU A 27 -6.32 -10.88 -0.44
CA LEU A 27 -7.74 -10.49 -0.38
C LEU A 27 -8.62 -11.36 -1.27
N ALA A 28 -8.18 -11.67 -2.50
CA ALA A 28 -8.91 -12.55 -3.42
C ALA A 28 -8.98 -13.99 -2.89
N GLY A 29 -7.91 -14.50 -2.27
CA GLY A 29 -7.87 -15.80 -1.60
C GLY A 29 -8.88 -15.92 -0.44
N GLU A 30 -9.20 -14.83 0.23
CA GLU A 30 -10.25 -14.74 1.25
C GLU A 30 -11.65 -14.49 0.67
N GLY A 31 -11.81 -14.56 -0.66
CA GLY A 31 -13.08 -14.47 -1.38
C GLY A 31 -13.57 -13.05 -1.64
N ALA A 32 -12.74 -12.02 -1.46
CA ALA A 32 -13.09 -10.67 -1.83
C ALA A 32 -13.13 -10.49 -3.36
N ARG A 33 -13.96 -9.57 -3.84
CA ARG A 33 -13.90 -9.05 -5.21
C ARG A 33 -12.84 -7.95 -5.23
N VAL A 34 -11.75 -8.14 -5.97
CA VAL A 34 -10.61 -7.23 -5.90
C VAL A 34 -10.43 -6.44 -7.18
N VAL A 35 -10.58 -5.14 -7.11
CA VAL A 35 -10.18 -4.22 -8.17
C VAL A 35 -8.68 -3.94 -8.02
N MET A 36 -7.93 -4.36 -9.00
CA MET A 36 -6.48 -4.21 -9.06
C MET A 36 -6.13 -3.00 -9.91
N ALA A 37 -5.75 -1.89 -9.31
CA ALA A 37 -5.41 -0.65 -10.00
C ALA A 37 -3.89 -0.44 -10.07
N ASP A 38 -3.39 -0.11 -11.27
CA ASP A 38 -1.97 0.24 -11.48
C ASP A 38 -1.84 1.19 -12.68
N ILE A 39 -0.82 2.03 -12.66
CA ILE A 39 -0.48 2.89 -13.81
C ILE A 39 0.02 2.05 -14.99
N ASN A 40 0.62 0.89 -14.73
CA ASN A 40 1.08 -0.05 -15.75
C ASN A 40 -0.04 -1.06 -16.05
N GLY A 41 -0.80 -0.79 -17.11
CA GLY A 41 -1.92 -1.61 -17.56
C GLY A 41 -1.53 -3.05 -17.88
N ASP A 42 -0.35 -3.30 -18.48
CA ASP A 42 0.11 -4.65 -18.81
C ASP A 42 0.48 -5.44 -17.55
N ALA A 43 1.19 -4.81 -16.62
CA ALA A 43 1.56 -5.43 -15.37
C ALA A 43 0.33 -5.84 -14.53
N VAL A 44 -0.68 -4.96 -14.45
CA VAL A 44 -1.89 -5.27 -13.67
C VAL A 44 -2.75 -6.34 -14.34
N ARG A 45 -2.82 -6.39 -15.68
CA ARG A 45 -3.49 -7.46 -16.41
C ARG A 45 -2.82 -8.81 -16.15
N ALA A 46 -1.50 -8.89 -16.32
CA ALA A 46 -0.76 -10.12 -16.06
C ALA A 46 -0.84 -10.59 -14.59
N ALA A 47 -0.88 -9.65 -13.63
CA ALA A 47 -1.08 -10.00 -12.22
C ALA A 47 -2.51 -10.53 -11.97
N ALA A 48 -3.52 -9.93 -12.59
CA ALA A 48 -4.91 -10.36 -12.48
C ALA A 48 -5.14 -11.75 -13.08
N GLU A 49 -4.53 -12.06 -14.23
CA GLU A 49 -4.60 -13.39 -14.85
C GLU A 49 -4.10 -14.48 -13.91
N ARG A 50 -2.98 -14.24 -13.21
CA ARG A 50 -2.45 -15.20 -12.22
C ARG A 50 -3.43 -15.46 -11.08
N ILE A 51 -4.01 -14.39 -10.50
CA ILE A 51 -4.97 -14.52 -9.40
C ILE A 51 -6.26 -15.18 -9.88
N THR A 52 -6.72 -14.87 -11.10
CA THR A 52 -7.89 -15.53 -11.71
C THR A 52 -7.64 -17.03 -11.91
N ALA A 53 -6.45 -17.43 -12.35
CA ALA A 53 -6.08 -18.84 -12.49
C ALA A 53 -6.07 -19.59 -11.13
N GLU A 54 -5.89 -18.89 -10.04
CA GLU A 54 -6.00 -19.41 -8.66
C GLU A 54 -7.46 -19.40 -8.13
N GLY A 55 -8.42 -18.96 -8.95
CA GLY A 55 -9.85 -18.90 -8.58
C GLY A 55 -10.30 -17.57 -7.97
N GLY A 56 -9.42 -16.56 -7.94
CA GLY A 56 -9.75 -15.24 -7.43
C GLY A 56 -10.68 -14.44 -8.35
N ASN A 57 -11.56 -13.63 -7.77
CA ASN A 57 -12.44 -12.73 -8.51
C ASN A 57 -11.84 -11.33 -8.57
N VAL A 58 -11.19 -10.99 -9.67
CA VAL A 58 -10.41 -9.76 -9.81
C VAL A 58 -10.77 -8.98 -11.07
N LEU A 59 -10.65 -7.65 -10.99
CA LEU A 59 -10.86 -6.71 -12.08
C LEU A 59 -9.59 -5.86 -12.25
N PRO A 60 -8.80 -6.08 -13.31
CA PRO A 60 -7.67 -5.20 -13.62
C PRO A 60 -8.13 -3.85 -14.14
N LEU A 61 -7.51 -2.79 -13.66
CA LEU A 61 -7.86 -1.42 -14.00
C LEU A 61 -6.60 -0.58 -14.17
N GLU A 62 -6.29 -0.20 -15.40
CA GLU A 62 -5.24 0.78 -15.65
C GLU A 62 -5.68 2.13 -15.10
N TRP A 63 -4.94 2.66 -14.12
CA TRP A 63 -5.29 3.89 -13.42
C TRP A 63 -4.05 4.57 -12.83
N ASP A 64 -3.71 5.73 -13.38
CA ASP A 64 -2.79 6.65 -12.70
C ASP A 64 -3.53 7.34 -11.55
N ILE A 65 -3.21 6.97 -10.31
CA ILE A 65 -3.83 7.56 -9.11
C ILE A 65 -3.61 9.08 -9.03
N ALA A 66 -2.56 9.62 -9.68
CA ALA A 66 -2.27 11.04 -9.70
C ALA A 66 -3.18 11.83 -10.67
N ASP A 67 -3.79 11.17 -11.65
CA ASP A 67 -4.80 11.79 -12.49
C ASP A 67 -6.16 11.81 -11.79
N LEU A 68 -6.38 12.87 -11.02
CA LEU A 68 -7.58 13.03 -10.20
C LEU A 68 -8.87 13.14 -11.02
N LYS A 69 -8.79 13.47 -12.32
CA LYS A 69 -9.95 13.55 -13.21
C LYS A 69 -10.55 12.16 -13.49
N LEU A 70 -9.75 11.10 -13.31
CA LEU A 70 -10.20 9.72 -13.54
C LEU A 70 -11.00 9.17 -12.35
N VAL A 71 -10.92 9.76 -11.16
CA VAL A 71 -11.45 9.17 -9.92
C VAL A 71 -12.94 8.84 -10.05
N GLU A 72 -13.76 9.80 -10.44
CA GLU A 72 -15.22 9.61 -10.54
C GLU A 72 -15.58 8.50 -11.54
N GLY A 73 -15.05 8.57 -12.76
CA GLY A 73 -15.33 7.57 -13.81
C GLY A 73 -14.83 6.16 -13.46
N LYS A 74 -13.66 6.05 -12.79
CA LYS A 74 -13.14 4.75 -12.33
C LYS A 74 -13.99 4.16 -11.21
N LEU A 75 -14.42 4.98 -10.24
CA LEU A 75 -15.29 4.52 -9.16
C LEU A 75 -16.69 4.13 -9.67
N ALA A 76 -17.26 4.86 -10.62
CA ALA A 76 -18.50 4.47 -11.27
C ALA A 76 -18.40 3.10 -11.94
N ARG A 77 -17.32 2.85 -12.68
CA ARG A 77 -17.07 1.53 -13.31
C ARG A 77 -16.93 0.41 -12.24
N ILE A 78 -16.29 0.68 -11.12
CA ILE A 78 -16.17 -0.29 -10.00
C ILE A 78 -17.57 -0.58 -9.44
N GLN A 79 -18.35 0.47 -9.18
CA GLN A 79 -19.71 0.37 -8.66
C GLN A 79 -20.60 -0.51 -9.55
N ASP A 80 -20.51 -0.36 -10.88
CA ASP A 80 -21.32 -1.11 -11.85
C ASP A 80 -20.93 -2.61 -11.89
N GLN A 81 -19.66 -2.94 -11.70
CA GLN A 81 -19.17 -4.31 -11.85
C GLN A 81 -19.12 -5.09 -10.54
N PHE A 82 -18.68 -4.46 -9.46
CA PHE A 82 -18.40 -5.11 -8.18
C PHE A 82 -19.18 -4.51 -7.01
N GLY A 83 -19.94 -3.44 -7.27
CA GLY A 83 -20.61 -2.67 -6.21
C GLY A 83 -19.65 -1.69 -5.52
N PRO A 84 -20.12 -1.04 -4.44
CA PRO A 84 -19.37 0.00 -3.77
C PRO A 84 -18.10 -0.53 -3.10
N VAL A 85 -17.04 0.29 -3.09
CA VAL A 85 -15.78 -0.05 -2.42
C VAL A 85 -16.00 -0.18 -0.91
N ASP A 86 -15.70 -1.36 -0.38
CA ASP A 86 -15.71 -1.67 1.05
C ASP A 86 -14.32 -1.51 1.68
N VAL A 87 -13.29 -1.93 0.97
CA VAL A 87 -11.88 -1.88 1.41
C VAL A 87 -11.10 -1.05 0.42
N LEU A 88 -10.42 -0.01 0.90
CA LEU A 88 -9.48 0.79 0.11
C LEU A 88 -8.06 0.55 0.61
N VAL A 89 -7.20 0.08 -0.28
CA VAL A 89 -5.76 -0.07 -0.03
C VAL A 89 -5.00 0.96 -0.84
N ASN A 90 -4.57 2.01 -0.19
CA ASN A 90 -3.70 3.04 -0.75
C ASN A 90 -2.24 2.54 -0.73
N ASN A 91 -1.71 2.19 -1.89
CA ASN A 91 -0.33 1.79 -2.05
C ASN A 91 0.25 2.48 -3.28
N THR A 92 1.04 3.53 -3.05
CA THR A 92 1.64 4.34 -4.11
C THR A 92 3.09 3.96 -4.37
N GLY A 93 3.54 4.20 -5.59
CA GLY A 93 4.97 4.23 -5.90
C GLY A 93 5.72 5.24 -5.03
N GLY A 94 6.98 5.42 -5.28
CA GLY A 94 7.80 6.41 -4.59
C GLY A 94 8.86 7.00 -5.52
N PRO A 95 9.46 8.15 -5.12
CA PRO A 95 10.54 8.78 -5.88
C PRO A 95 11.76 7.85 -5.96
N PRO A 96 12.68 8.12 -6.88
CA PRO A 96 14.02 7.54 -6.84
C PRO A 96 14.72 7.97 -5.53
N PRO A 97 15.82 7.29 -5.15
CA PRO A 97 16.63 7.74 -4.02
C PRO A 97 17.11 9.17 -4.21
N THR A 98 16.82 10.04 -3.22
CA THR A 98 17.16 11.46 -3.22
C THR A 98 17.58 11.91 -1.82
N PRO A 99 18.57 12.80 -1.67
CA PRO A 99 18.83 13.46 -0.39
C PRO A 99 17.63 14.35 0.00
N ALA A 100 17.55 14.75 1.26
CA ALA A 100 16.48 15.63 1.75
C ALA A 100 16.70 17.09 1.33
N ALA A 101 17.96 17.52 1.22
CA ALA A 101 18.33 18.89 0.82
C ALA A 101 18.51 18.97 -0.70
N GLY A 102 18.24 20.16 -1.26
CA GLY A 102 18.51 20.47 -2.66
C GLY A 102 17.48 19.93 -3.66
N GLN A 103 16.34 19.44 -3.22
CA GLN A 103 15.26 19.06 -4.11
C GLN A 103 14.48 20.28 -4.60
N SER A 104 14.08 20.28 -5.87
CA SER A 104 13.33 21.38 -6.46
C SER A 104 11.91 21.51 -5.87
N PRO A 105 11.31 22.71 -5.83
CA PRO A 105 9.91 22.88 -5.47
C PRO A 105 8.96 22.05 -6.36
N GLU A 106 9.32 21.89 -7.63
CA GLU A 106 8.56 21.13 -8.63
C GLU A 106 8.55 19.64 -8.28
N ASP A 107 9.69 19.07 -7.84
CA ASP A 107 9.77 17.68 -7.38
C ASP A 107 8.94 17.46 -6.10
N TRP A 108 9.01 18.39 -5.14
CA TRP A 108 8.16 18.34 -3.95
C TRP A 108 6.67 18.35 -4.34
N SER A 109 6.24 19.24 -5.21
CA SER A 109 4.85 19.31 -5.66
C SER A 109 4.41 18.07 -6.40
N LYS A 110 5.22 17.60 -7.35
CA LYS A 110 4.96 16.39 -8.13
C LYS A 110 4.75 15.16 -7.25
N TYR A 111 5.69 14.90 -6.34
CA TYR A 111 5.59 13.70 -5.49
C TYR A 111 4.56 13.85 -4.37
N PHE A 112 4.28 15.06 -3.90
CA PHE A 112 3.14 15.32 -3.02
C PHE A 112 1.83 14.94 -3.71
N ASP A 113 1.64 15.37 -4.95
CA ASP A 113 0.46 15.03 -5.75
C ASP A 113 0.31 13.52 -5.93
N GLN A 114 1.40 12.84 -6.28
CA GLN A 114 1.39 11.41 -6.56
C GLN A 114 1.23 10.53 -5.33
N MET A 115 1.71 10.95 -4.17
CA MET A 115 1.83 10.10 -2.98
C MET A 115 0.90 10.50 -1.84
N VAL A 116 0.48 11.76 -1.76
CA VAL A 116 -0.32 12.28 -0.65
C VAL A 116 -1.68 12.76 -1.13
N ARG A 117 -1.71 13.76 -2.02
CA ARG A 117 -2.98 14.34 -2.49
C ARG A 117 -3.87 13.31 -3.17
N SER A 118 -3.30 12.45 -4.02
CA SER A 118 -4.03 11.37 -4.69
C SER A 118 -4.69 10.41 -3.70
N VAL A 119 -3.97 10.00 -2.66
CA VAL A 119 -4.47 9.11 -1.60
C VAL A 119 -5.65 9.75 -0.86
N ILE A 120 -5.52 11.04 -0.50
CA ILE A 120 -6.58 11.78 0.19
C ILE A 120 -7.83 11.87 -0.69
N VAL A 121 -7.69 12.30 -1.95
CA VAL A 121 -8.82 12.51 -2.87
C VAL A 121 -9.56 11.20 -3.16
N VAL A 122 -8.86 10.10 -3.40
CA VAL A 122 -9.50 8.80 -3.63
C VAL A 122 -10.21 8.33 -2.36
N THR A 123 -9.60 8.55 -1.18
CA THR A 123 -10.24 8.19 0.10
C THR A 123 -11.52 8.98 0.31
N ASP A 124 -11.49 10.30 0.10
CA ASP A 124 -12.66 11.16 0.22
C ASP A 124 -13.79 10.75 -0.73
N ALA A 125 -13.45 10.27 -1.93
CA ALA A 125 -14.44 9.82 -2.91
C ALA A 125 -15.16 8.51 -2.53
N VAL A 126 -14.54 7.62 -1.74
CA VAL A 126 -15.19 6.38 -1.29
C VAL A 126 -15.88 6.50 0.08
N LEU A 127 -15.48 7.47 0.90
CA LEU A 127 -16.00 7.66 2.26
C LEU A 127 -17.52 7.81 2.37
N PRO A 128 -18.20 8.61 1.51
CA PRO A 128 -19.66 8.78 1.61
C PRO A 128 -20.42 7.46 1.55
N SER A 129 -20.02 6.59 0.63
CA SER A 129 -20.61 5.27 0.47
C SER A 129 -20.31 4.34 1.66
N MET A 130 -19.09 4.37 2.21
CA MET A 130 -18.73 3.63 3.42
C MET A 130 -19.54 4.10 4.63
N ARG A 131 -19.72 5.43 4.82
CA ARG A 131 -20.54 6.01 5.89
C ARG A 131 -22.00 5.58 5.79
N GLN A 132 -22.58 5.65 4.59
CA GLN A 132 -23.96 5.23 4.38
C GLN A 132 -24.21 3.76 4.77
N ARG A 133 -23.22 2.89 4.57
CA ARG A 133 -23.31 1.46 4.93
C ARG A 133 -22.85 1.14 6.34
N GLY A 134 -22.34 2.12 7.10
CA GLY A 134 -21.81 1.91 8.45
C GLY A 134 -20.61 0.95 8.48
N TRP A 135 -19.85 0.84 7.38
CA TRP A 135 -18.71 -0.07 7.27
C TRP A 135 -17.69 0.38 6.23
N GLY A 136 -16.44 0.33 6.57
CA GLY A 136 -15.32 0.60 5.65
C GLY A 136 -13.96 0.24 6.25
N ARG A 137 -13.00 -0.05 5.38
CA ARG A 137 -11.61 -0.31 5.77
C ARG A 137 -10.67 0.49 4.87
N ILE A 138 -9.91 1.39 5.46
CA ILE A 138 -8.92 2.21 4.76
C ILE A 138 -7.55 1.81 5.29
N ILE A 139 -6.71 1.28 4.40
CA ILE A 139 -5.37 0.79 4.74
C ILE A 139 -4.38 1.51 3.83
N THR A 140 -3.44 2.24 4.43
CA THR A 140 -2.45 2.99 3.66
C THR A 140 -1.05 2.41 3.89
N SER A 141 -0.46 1.90 2.81
CA SER A 141 0.91 1.38 2.80
C SER A 141 1.91 2.53 2.76
N THR A 142 2.84 2.56 3.71
CA THR A 142 3.87 3.60 3.80
C THR A 142 5.28 3.01 3.69
N SER A 143 6.13 3.22 4.67
CA SER A 143 7.53 2.76 4.70
C SER A 143 8.06 2.76 6.12
N SER A 144 9.01 1.89 6.43
CA SER A 144 9.82 1.95 7.66
C SER A 144 10.47 3.32 7.87
N GLY A 145 10.71 4.06 6.79
CA GLY A 145 11.26 5.42 6.83
C GLY A 145 10.39 6.46 7.56
N VAL A 146 9.10 6.17 7.85
CA VAL A 146 8.26 7.09 8.65
C VAL A 146 8.55 6.99 10.16
N VAL A 147 9.20 5.92 10.61
CA VAL A 147 9.62 5.73 12.01
C VAL A 147 11.14 5.89 12.15
N ALA A 148 11.90 5.29 11.24
CA ALA A 148 13.35 5.37 11.18
C ALA A 148 13.77 5.87 9.79
N PRO A 149 14.02 7.18 9.59
CA PRO A 149 14.32 7.76 8.29
C PRO A 149 15.46 7.03 7.57
N ILE A 150 15.19 6.60 6.35
CA ILE A 150 16.15 5.87 5.52
C ILE A 150 17.01 6.89 4.76
N ALA A 151 18.33 6.72 4.83
CA ALA A 151 19.26 7.58 4.11
C ALA A 151 18.98 7.61 2.60
N ASN A 152 19.13 8.76 1.98
CA ASN A 152 18.83 9.01 0.56
C ASN A 152 17.37 8.69 0.12
N LEU A 153 16.41 8.78 1.03
CA LEU A 153 14.99 8.73 0.72
C LEU A 153 14.24 9.95 1.26
N GLY A 154 14.85 11.15 1.14
CA GLY A 154 14.36 12.38 1.75
C GLY A 154 12.91 12.73 1.39
N LEU A 155 12.57 12.79 0.09
CA LEU A 155 11.19 13.03 -0.36
C LEU A 155 10.25 11.93 0.15
N SER A 156 10.63 10.67 0.00
CA SER A 156 9.79 9.54 0.41
C SER A 156 9.52 9.51 1.92
N ASN A 157 10.56 9.71 2.75
CA ASN A 157 10.40 9.74 4.21
C ASN A 157 9.42 10.83 4.63
N SER A 158 9.59 12.05 4.10
CA SER A 158 8.77 13.22 4.46
C SER A 158 7.33 13.07 4.01
N LEU A 159 7.10 12.71 2.74
CA LEU A 159 5.75 12.63 2.17
C LEU A 159 4.94 11.47 2.76
N ARG A 160 5.58 10.32 3.00
CA ARG A 160 4.89 9.19 3.64
C ARG A 160 4.56 9.45 5.11
N LEU A 161 5.38 10.23 5.81
CA LEU A 161 5.09 10.64 7.18
C LEU A 161 3.84 11.54 7.27
N ALA A 162 3.60 12.40 6.27
CA ALA A 162 2.37 13.19 6.19
C ALA A 162 1.11 12.31 6.22
N LEU A 163 1.13 11.16 5.54
CA LEU A 163 0.01 10.21 5.54
C LEU A 163 -0.25 9.58 6.92
N VAL A 164 0.78 9.45 7.76
CA VAL A 164 0.61 8.90 9.12
C VAL A 164 -0.23 9.86 9.97
N GLY A 165 0.09 11.16 9.95
CA GLY A 165 -0.69 12.18 10.65
C GLY A 165 -2.12 12.28 10.13
N TRP A 166 -2.28 12.32 8.81
CA TRP A 166 -3.57 12.36 8.15
C TRP A 166 -4.43 11.12 8.51
N SER A 167 -3.89 9.91 8.38
CA SER A 167 -4.62 8.67 8.69
C SER A 167 -5.06 8.60 10.15
N LYS A 168 -4.23 9.09 11.09
CA LYS A 168 -4.59 9.15 12.52
C LYS A 168 -5.76 10.10 12.77
N THR A 169 -5.78 11.24 12.12
CA THR A 169 -6.88 12.22 12.19
C THR A 169 -8.16 11.62 11.59
N LEU A 170 -8.07 11.06 10.39
CA LEU A 170 -9.19 10.41 9.71
C LEU A 170 -9.82 9.30 10.58
N ALA A 171 -9.00 8.45 11.21
CA ALA A 171 -9.48 7.37 12.07
C ALA A 171 -10.38 7.87 13.22
N ARG A 172 -10.08 9.06 13.76
CA ARG A 172 -10.90 9.69 14.82
C ARG A 172 -12.22 10.23 14.29
N GLU A 173 -12.22 10.72 13.05
CA GLU A 173 -13.40 11.32 12.42
C GLU A 173 -14.42 10.25 11.98
N VAL A 174 -13.93 9.11 11.46
CA VAL A 174 -14.78 8.09 10.83
C VAL A 174 -15.07 6.87 11.71
N GLY A 175 -14.45 6.78 12.88
CA GLY A 175 -14.56 5.59 13.73
C GLY A 175 -16.00 5.29 14.16
N ARG A 176 -16.80 6.31 14.45
CA ARG A 176 -18.22 6.15 14.81
C ARG A 176 -19.10 5.70 13.64
N ASP A 177 -18.60 5.85 12.43
CA ASP A 177 -19.28 5.39 11.21
C ASP A 177 -18.95 3.91 10.89
N GLY A 178 -18.30 3.17 11.80
CA GLY A 178 -17.91 1.77 11.60
C GLY A 178 -16.73 1.60 10.63
N ILE A 179 -15.99 2.68 10.33
CA ILE A 179 -14.88 2.72 9.41
C ILE A 179 -13.56 2.73 10.19
N THR A 180 -12.59 1.90 9.78
CA THR A 180 -11.24 1.94 10.34
C THR A 180 -10.25 2.51 9.33
N ALA A 181 -9.27 3.29 9.80
CA ALA A 181 -8.17 3.80 9.00
C ALA A 181 -6.84 3.47 9.68
N ASN A 182 -5.99 2.69 8.99
CA ASN A 182 -4.71 2.21 9.54
C ASN A 182 -3.58 2.39 8.54
N ILE A 183 -2.39 2.56 9.06
CA ILE A 183 -1.13 2.53 8.31
C ILE A 183 -0.52 1.14 8.43
N VAL A 184 -0.04 0.58 7.32
CA VAL A 184 0.83 -0.59 7.30
C VAL A 184 2.21 -0.18 6.82
N LEU A 185 3.22 -0.68 7.48
CA LEU A 185 4.59 -0.26 7.34
C LEU A 185 5.44 -1.48 6.99
N PRO A 186 5.86 -1.61 5.71
CA PRO A 186 6.77 -2.68 5.32
C PRO A 186 8.17 -2.42 5.85
N GLY A 187 8.82 -3.47 6.33
CA GLY A 187 10.26 -3.53 6.43
C GLY A 187 10.89 -3.79 5.06
N ARG A 188 11.84 -4.70 5.01
CA ARG A 188 12.44 -5.17 3.75
C ARG A 188 11.71 -6.42 3.27
N ILE A 189 10.80 -6.24 2.33
CA ILE A 189 10.00 -7.31 1.72
C ILE A 189 10.57 -7.64 0.33
N ALA A 190 10.74 -8.92 0.01
CA ALA A 190 11.33 -9.44 -1.22
C ALA A 190 10.50 -9.07 -2.47
N THR A 191 10.65 -7.86 -2.95
CA THR A 191 9.98 -7.30 -4.13
C THR A 191 11.00 -6.71 -5.08
N GLY A 192 10.61 -6.45 -6.34
CA GLY A 192 11.48 -5.74 -7.29
C GLY A 192 11.98 -4.38 -6.77
N ARG A 193 11.23 -3.73 -5.87
CA ARG A 193 11.69 -2.48 -5.23
C ARG A 193 12.90 -2.69 -4.33
N ILE A 194 12.94 -3.76 -3.55
CA ILE A 194 14.09 -4.06 -2.68
C ILE A 194 15.32 -4.42 -3.52
N VAL A 195 15.15 -5.23 -4.57
CA VAL A 195 16.24 -5.53 -5.51
C VAL A 195 16.83 -4.25 -6.08
N PHE A 196 15.98 -3.36 -6.59
CA PHE A 196 16.41 -2.06 -7.10
C PHE A 196 17.17 -1.22 -6.05
N LEU A 197 16.68 -1.16 -4.82
CA LEU A 197 17.34 -0.38 -3.76
C LEU A 197 18.71 -0.96 -3.37
N ASP A 198 18.82 -2.29 -3.30
CA ASP A 198 20.08 -2.97 -3.02
C ASP A 198 21.10 -2.75 -4.17
N GLU A 199 20.66 -2.82 -5.42
CA GLU A 199 21.50 -2.51 -6.58
C GLU A 199 21.97 -1.04 -6.58
N GLN A 200 21.10 -0.08 -6.26
CA GLN A 200 21.49 1.34 -6.17
C GLN A 200 22.47 1.57 -5.01
N LYS A 201 22.31 0.88 -3.89
CA LYS A 201 23.26 0.93 -2.77
C LYS A 201 24.59 0.34 -3.17
N ALA A 202 24.62 -0.84 -3.82
CA ALA A 202 25.81 -1.51 -4.30
C ALA A 202 26.63 -0.62 -5.27
N LYS A 203 25.93 0.01 -6.24
CA LYS A 203 26.55 0.97 -7.17
C LYS A 203 27.16 2.17 -6.45
N ARG A 204 26.44 2.79 -5.52
CA ARG A 204 26.90 3.96 -4.78
C ARG A 204 28.11 3.64 -3.88
N GLU A 205 28.15 2.45 -3.30
CA GLU A 205 29.19 2.00 -2.40
C GLU A 205 30.33 1.23 -3.11
N ASN A 206 30.22 1.04 -4.42
CA ASN A 206 31.18 0.31 -5.27
C ASN A 206 31.54 -1.07 -4.70
N ARG A 207 30.52 -1.86 -4.35
CA ARG A 207 30.65 -3.23 -3.83
C ARG A 207 29.59 -4.17 -4.40
N PRO A 208 29.79 -5.52 -4.31
CA PRO A 208 28.84 -6.50 -4.83
C PRO A 208 27.45 -6.37 -4.18
N VAL A 209 26.38 -6.54 -4.97
CA VAL A 209 25.00 -6.54 -4.47
C VAL A 209 24.77 -7.65 -3.44
N THR A 210 25.44 -8.78 -3.55
CA THR A 210 25.36 -9.90 -2.60
C THR A 210 25.82 -9.52 -1.19
N GLU A 211 26.85 -8.68 -1.08
CA GLU A 211 27.30 -8.15 0.22
C GLU A 211 26.29 -7.18 0.81
N VAL A 212 25.68 -6.32 -0.02
CA VAL A 212 24.63 -5.40 0.39
C VAL A 212 23.41 -6.16 0.90
N THR A 213 23.01 -7.22 0.19
CA THR A 213 21.89 -8.07 0.59
C THR A 213 22.19 -8.83 1.89
N ALA A 214 23.40 -9.37 2.05
CA ALA A 214 23.82 -10.05 3.26
C ALA A 214 23.84 -9.10 4.48
N GLU A 215 24.39 -7.90 4.34
CA GLU A 215 24.37 -6.86 5.37
C GLU A 215 22.93 -6.47 5.74
N SER A 216 22.10 -6.29 4.72
CA SER A 216 20.71 -5.92 4.88
C SER A 216 19.92 -6.97 5.67
N THR A 217 20.04 -8.25 5.29
CA THR A 217 19.36 -9.34 5.98
C THR A 217 19.89 -9.57 7.38
N ALA A 218 21.21 -9.42 7.61
CA ALA A 218 21.81 -9.49 8.94
C ALA A 218 21.31 -8.41 9.91
N SER A 219 20.84 -7.26 9.38
CA SER A 219 20.26 -6.19 10.19
C SER A 219 18.82 -6.45 10.65
N ILE A 220 18.16 -7.48 10.09
CA ILE A 220 16.78 -7.85 10.41
C ILE A 220 16.81 -8.97 11.46
N PRO A 221 16.18 -8.83 12.63
CA PRO A 221 16.18 -9.89 13.66
C PRO A 221 15.72 -11.27 13.16
N VAL A 222 14.75 -11.32 12.24
CA VAL A 222 14.30 -12.58 11.60
C VAL A 222 15.33 -13.13 10.60
N GLY A 223 16.37 -12.38 10.22
CA GLY A 223 17.51 -12.82 9.40
C GLY A 223 17.24 -12.97 7.90
N ARG A 224 16.11 -12.50 7.41
CA ARG A 224 15.73 -12.56 5.97
C ARG A 224 14.84 -11.39 5.57
N TYR A 225 14.70 -11.20 4.28
CA TYR A 225 13.60 -10.38 3.77
C TYR A 225 12.26 -11.07 4.03
N GLY A 226 11.21 -10.27 4.30
CA GLY A 226 9.85 -10.78 4.39
C GLY A 226 9.34 -11.28 3.04
N ASP A 227 8.49 -12.30 3.03
CA ASP A 227 7.76 -12.70 1.84
C ASP A 227 6.63 -11.70 1.56
N PRO A 228 6.34 -11.33 0.30
CA PRO A 228 5.20 -10.48 -0.04
C PRO A 228 3.86 -10.99 0.50
N SER A 229 3.66 -12.31 0.62
CA SER A 229 2.45 -12.90 1.21
C SER A 229 2.29 -12.54 2.68
N GLU A 230 3.37 -12.50 3.47
CA GLU A 230 3.32 -12.10 4.90
C GLU A 230 2.77 -10.68 5.07
N TYR A 231 3.07 -9.80 4.09
CA TYR A 231 2.52 -8.46 4.05
C TYR A 231 1.05 -8.46 3.60
N GLY A 232 0.73 -9.21 2.55
CA GLY A 232 -0.63 -9.35 2.02
C GLY A 232 -1.61 -9.89 3.05
N ASP A 233 -1.24 -10.95 3.77
CA ASP A 233 -2.07 -11.61 4.78
C ASP A 233 -2.37 -10.68 5.97
N THR A 234 -1.37 -9.89 6.39
CA THR A 234 -1.59 -8.87 7.42
C THR A 234 -2.60 -7.82 6.96
N VAL A 235 -2.51 -7.36 5.70
CA VAL A 235 -3.48 -6.41 5.13
C VAL A 235 -4.87 -7.05 5.01
N ALA A 236 -4.97 -8.32 4.60
CA ALA A 236 -6.25 -9.04 4.55
C ALA A 236 -6.88 -9.16 5.93
N PHE A 237 -6.09 -9.43 6.98
CA PHE A 237 -6.59 -9.41 8.36
C PHE A 237 -7.14 -8.02 8.74
N LEU A 238 -6.41 -6.94 8.46
CA LEU A 238 -6.82 -5.56 8.77
C LEU A 238 -8.06 -5.13 7.96
N ALA A 239 -8.24 -5.67 6.76
CA ALA A 239 -9.43 -5.46 5.93
C ALA A 239 -10.69 -6.16 6.47
N SER A 240 -10.53 -7.10 7.39
CA SER A 240 -11.60 -7.95 7.89
C SER A 240 -12.40 -7.31 9.04
N PRO A 241 -13.62 -7.80 9.32
CA PRO A 241 -14.33 -7.44 10.56
C PRO A 241 -13.63 -7.92 11.84
N ARG A 242 -12.65 -8.86 11.74
CA ARG A 242 -11.85 -9.32 12.88
C ARG A 242 -10.95 -8.22 13.44
N ALA A 243 -10.58 -7.24 12.59
CA ALA A 243 -9.77 -6.10 12.98
C ALA A 243 -10.61 -4.83 13.30
N SER A 244 -11.90 -4.97 13.57
CA SER A 244 -12.83 -3.83 13.76
C SER A 244 -12.46 -2.90 14.93
N TYR A 245 -11.65 -3.36 15.88
CA TYR A 245 -11.17 -2.54 17.02
C TYR A 245 -9.75 -2.01 16.82
N ILE A 246 -9.18 -2.18 15.61
CA ILE A 246 -7.86 -1.65 15.25
C ILE A 246 -8.08 -0.47 14.30
N THR A 247 -7.87 0.75 14.80
CA THR A 247 -7.96 1.98 13.98
C THR A 247 -6.99 3.04 14.47
N GLY A 248 -6.51 3.87 13.56
CA GLY A 248 -5.51 4.92 13.84
C GLY A 248 -4.15 4.36 14.26
N SER A 249 -3.82 3.14 13.87
CA SER A 249 -2.60 2.43 14.24
C SER A 249 -1.60 2.43 13.09
N VAL A 250 -0.30 2.33 13.47
CA VAL A 250 0.81 2.06 12.55
C VAL A 250 1.27 0.63 12.82
N ILE A 251 0.97 -0.29 11.92
CA ILE A 251 1.28 -1.71 12.05
C ILE A 251 2.55 -2.01 11.27
N ARG A 252 3.59 -2.48 11.96
CA ARG A 252 4.89 -2.83 11.39
C ARG A 252 4.90 -4.28 10.94
N ILE A 253 5.34 -4.51 9.71
CA ILE A 253 5.56 -5.84 9.12
C ILE A 253 7.01 -5.83 8.62
N ASP A 254 7.95 -5.92 9.55
CA ASP A 254 9.35 -5.57 9.32
C ASP A 254 10.38 -6.58 9.87
N GLY A 255 9.92 -7.70 10.41
CA GLY A 255 10.81 -8.72 10.98
C GLY A 255 11.63 -8.24 12.18
N GLY A 256 11.18 -7.17 12.85
CA GLY A 256 11.88 -6.54 13.97
C GLY A 256 12.95 -5.53 13.55
N LEU A 257 12.98 -5.12 12.28
CA LEU A 257 14.01 -4.20 11.73
C LEU A 257 14.08 -2.87 12.49
N ILE A 258 12.94 -2.31 12.88
CA ILE A 258 12.89 -1.03 13.61
C ILE A 258 13.04 -1.29 15.10
N PRO A 259 14.11 -0.82 15.74
CA PRO A 259 14.42 -1.16 17.15
C PRO A 259 13.59 -0.37 18.17
N SER A 260 12.89 0.69 17.77
CA SER A 260 12.03 1.45 18.69
C SER A 260 10.73 0.71 19.00
N ILE A 261 10.26 0.87 20.23
CA ILE A 261 8.95 0.39 20.70
C ILE A 261 7.85 1.39 20.33
#